data_5f83b814b075a21e333739d019096e53
#
_entry.id   5f83b814b075a21e333739d019096e53
#
_cell.length_a   1.000
_cell.length_b   1.000
_cell.length_c   1.000
_cell.angle_alpha   90.00
_cell.angle_beta   90.00
_cell.angle_gamma   90.00
#
_symmetry.space_group_name_H-M   'P 1'
#
loop_
_entity.id
_entity.type
_entity.pdbx_description
1 polymer ?
#
loop_
_entity_poly.entity_id
_entity_poly.type
_entity_poly.pdbx_seq_one_letter_code
_entity_poly.pdbx_strand_id
1 'polypeptide(L)'
;HSIEIYKKNTLFSVFPAADIIINDKKMLTSHPGSSYGSFVSNEGLSIKDAMEMVSKLIDYSSKKGFDGIQLTIPPGFHSNRLSNYIEYSLLINGFDYLRRDVTSILAIESSEDKILNKFKPSHQRALRKSKKLGVTTKLTERVDEFYSMLKNNLKIRHGVNPTHSLKELKSLIKLFPNSINIYGAFYDGQMIAGVLNIMVKEGVALAFYISHKEDFQELRPLNLLFFDIFKWSLKNNIKV
;
A
#
# COMPACT_ATOMS: atom_id res chain seq x y z
N HIS A 1 -16.22 -15.94 2.38
CA HIS A 1 -16.16 -16.34 3.80
C HIS A 1 -15.71 -15.15 4.65
N SER A 2 -16.54 -14.75 5.60
CA SER A 2 -16.14 -13.82 6.66
C SER A 2 -16.11 -14.63 7.96
N ILE A 3 -14.91 -14.95 8.45
CA ILE A 3 -14.74 -15.75 9.66
C ILE A 3 -14.56 -14.77 10.83
N GLU A 4 -15.51 -14.85 11.78
CA GLU A 4 -15.49 -14.06 13.01
C GLU A 4 -14.98 -14.93 14.15
N ILE A 5 -14.09 -14.39 14.96
CA ILE A 5 -13.48 -15.06 16.09
C ILE A 5 -13.86 -14.30 17.37
N TYR A 6 -14.53 -15.01 18.27
CA TYR A 6 -15.00 -14.45 19.52
C TYR A 6 -14.16 -14.95 20.69
N LYS A 7 -13.91 -14.06 21.65
CA LYS A 7 -13.30 -14.37 22.95
C LYS A 7 -14.22 -13.87 24.05
N LYS A 8 -14.73 -14.78 24.90
CA LYS A 8 -15.70 -14.43 25.96
C LYS A 8 -16.91 -13.65 25.42
N ASN A 9 -17.52 -14.11 24.34
CA ASN A 9 -18.66 -13.48 23.65
C ASN A 9 -18.40 -12.08 23.06
N THR A 10 -17.16 -11.63 23.00
CA THR A 10 -16.78 -10.38 22.35
C THR A 10 -16.04 -10.67 21.06
N LEU A 11 -16.39 -9.98 19.97
CA LEU A 11 -15.68 -10.07 18.69
C LEU A 11 -14.21 -9.67 18.93
N PHE A 12 -13.31 -10.61 18.68
CA PHE A 12 -11.89 -10.46 18.96
C PHE A 12 -11.06 -10.29 17.69
N SER A 13 -11.41 -11.03 16.65
CA SER A 13 -10.73 -10.97 15.36
C SER A 13 -11.68 -11.32 14.22
N VAL A 14 -11.37 -10.83 13.03
CA VAL A 14 -12.03 -11.22 11.78
C VAL A 14 -10.99 -11.69 10.77
N PHE A 15 -11.36 -12.67 9.95
CA PHE A 15 -10.56 -13.16 8.84
C PHE A 15 -11.45 -13.19 7.58
N PRO A 16 -11.53 -12.09 6.83
CA PRO A 16 -12.26 -12.05 5.57
C PRO A 16 -11.53 -12.86 4.50
N ALA A 17 -12.24 -13.77 3.84
CA ALA A 17 -11.67 -14.62 2.81
C ALA A 17 -12.70 -14.99 1.74
N ALA A 18 -12.23 -15.52 0.62
CA ALA A 18 -13.06 -16.08 -0.45
C ALA A 18 -12.52 -17.42 -0.92
N ASP A 19 -13.41 -18.19 -1.56
CA ASP A 19 -13.05 -19.41 -2.29
C ASP A 19 -12.43 -19.01 -3.62
N ILE A 20 -11.19 -19.42 -3.84
CA ILE A 20 -10.48 -19.17 -5.11
C ILE A 20 -9.91 -20.50 -5.63
N ILE A 21 -10.10 -20.77 -6.90
CA ILE A 21 -9.45 -21.91 -7.55
C ILE A 21 -8.08 -21.46 -8.07
N ILE A 22 -7.03 -22.09 -7.57
CA ILE A 22 -5.64 -21.83 -7.97
C ILE A 22 -5.02 -23.18 -8.35
N ASN A 23 -4.64 -23.35 -9.62
CA ASN A 23 -4.07 -24.59 -10.14
C ASN A 23 -4.93 -25.83 -9.77
N ASP A 24 -6.22 -25.78 -10.05
CA ASP A 24 -7.22 -26.80 -9.76
C ASP A 24 -7.42 -27.14 -8.28
N LYS A 25 -6.84 -26.35 -7.37
CA LYS A 25 -7.02 -26.47 -5.92
C LYS A 25 -7.99 -25.43 -5.40
N LYS A 26 -8.90 -25.85 -4.52
CA LYS A 26 -9.83 -24.96 -3.82
C LYS A 26 -9.12 -24.30 -2.64
N MET A 27 -8.79 -23.04 -2.75
CA MET A 27 -8.03 -22.29 -1.74
C MET A 27 -8.94 -21.35 -0.96
N LEU A 28 -8.79 -21.32 0.36
CA LEU A 28 -9.34 -20.27 1.20
C LEU A 28 -8.36 -19.08 1.16
N THR A 29 -8.69 -18.04 0.38
CA THR A 29 -7.78 -16.90 0.14
C THR A 29 -8.27 -15.68 0.89
N SER A 30 -7.44 -15.11 1.77
CA SER A 30 -7.77 -13.87 2.48
C SER A 30 -7.61 -12.66 1.57
N HIS A 31 -8.66 -11.82 1.50
CA HIS A 31 -8.70 -10.56 0.72
C HIS A 31 -8.15 -10.69 -0.72
N PRO A 32 -8.68 -11.60 -1.56
CA PRO A 32 -8.21 -11.71 -2.92
C PRO A 32 -8.38 -10.37 -3.67
N GLY A 33 -7.34 -9.96 -4.41
CA GLY A 33 -7.30 -8.68 -5.10
C GLY A 33 -6.86 -7.48 -4.26
N SER A 34 -6.66 -7.65 -2.96
CA SER A 34 -6.08 -6.61 -2.08
C SER A 34 -4.58 -6.77 -1.92
N SER A 35 -3.88 -5.68 -1.57
CA SER A 35 -2.43 -5.72 -1.31
C SER A 35 -2.07 -6.58 -0.12
N TYR A 36 -2.93 -6.63 0.88
CA TYR A 36 -2.76 -7.41 2.11
C TYR A 36 -4.06 -8.07 2.53
N GLY A 37 -3.95 -9.20 3.23
CA GLY A 37 -5.07 -9.89 3.82
C GLY A 37 -4.59 -10.90 4.86
N SER A 38 -5.17 -10.82 6.05
CA SER A 38 -4.87 -11.69 7.18
C SER A 38 -5.93 -11.49 8.25
N PHE A 39 -5.65 -11.93 9.46
CA PHE A 39 -6.46 -11.60 10.62
C PHE A 39 -6.40 -10.11 10.93
N VAL A 40 -7.56 -9.52 11.17
CA VAL A 40 -7.70 -8.19 11.77
C VAL A 40 -8.14 -8.40 13.21
N SER A 41 -7.24 -8.15 14.15
CA SER A 41 -7.43 -8.42 15.58
C SER A 41 -7.34 -7.13 16.38
N ASN A 42 -7.94 -7.12 17.57
CA ASN A 42 -7.74 -6.03 18.51
C ASN A 42 -6.30 -6.01 19.07
N GLU A 43 -5.93 -4.94 19.74
CA GLU A 43 -4.56 -4.72 20.24
C GLU A 43 -4.13 -5.68 21.35
N GLY A 44 -5.09 -6.38 21.98
CA GLY A 44 -4.83 -7.34 23.05
C GLY A 44 -4.40 -8.74 22.60
N LEU A 45 -4.05 -8.92 21.30
CA LEU A 45 -3.61 -10.21 20.77
C LEU A 45 -2.39 -10.74 21.54
N SER A 46 -2.52 -11.92 22.15
CA SER A 46 -1.40 -12.66 22.73
C SER A 46 -0.91 -13.76 21.77
N ILE A 47 0.30 -14.28 22.02
CA ILE A 47 0.83 -15.43 21.25
C ILE A 47 -0.10 -16.64 21.36
N LYS A 48 -0.68 -16.90 22.54
CA LYS A 48 -1.63 -17.98 22.74
C LYS A 48 -2.89 -17.80 21.89
N ASP A 49 -3.45 -16.58 21.85
CA ASP A 49 -4.60 -16.27 21.01
C ASP A 49 -4.28 -16.47 19.52
N ALA A 50 -3.11 -16.01 19.08
CA ALA A 50 -2.67 -16.17 17.68
C ALA A 50 -2.55 -17.65 17.29
N MET A 51 -1.95 -18.48 18.15
CA MET A 51 -1.84 -19.94 17.94
C MET A 51 -3.22 -20.61 17.85
N GLU A 52 -4.13 -20.26 18.75
CA GLU A 52 -5.49 -20.79 18.75
C GLU A 52 -6.29 -20.35 17.52
N MET A 53 -6.16 -19.10 17.11
CA MET A 53 -6.80 -18.57 15.91
C MET A 53 -6.34 -19.28 14.64
N VAL A 54 -5.03 -19.50 14.48
CA VAL A 54 -4.47 -20.20 13.32
C VAL A 54 -4.92 -21.67 13.31
N SER A 55 -4.87 -22.35 14.46
CA SER A 55 -5.36 -23.73 14.58
C SER A 55 -6.85 -23.84 14.18
N LYS A 56 -7.71 -22.96 14.68
CA LYS A 56 -9.14 -22.93 14.33
C LYS A 56 -9.38 -22.61 12.85
N LEU A 57 -8.55 -21.76 12.23
CA LEU A 57 -8.63 -21.48 10.80
C LEU A 57 -8.31 -22.72 9.97
N ILE A 58 -7.30 -23.48 10.36
CA ILE A 58 -6.94 -24.75 9.71
C ILE A 58 -8.08 -25.76 9.82
N ASP A 59 -8.64 -25.94 11.03
CA ASP A 59 -9.77 -26.84 11.28
C ASP A 59 -11.00 -26.44 10.44
N TYR A 60 -11.30 -25.15 10.36
CA TYR A 60 -12.37 -24.62 9.53
C TYR A 60 -12.14 -24.92 8.05
N SER A 61 -10.94 -24.64 7.56
CA SER A 61 -10.55 -24.86 6.17
C SER A 61 -10.70 -26.35 5.79
N SER A 62 -10.17 -27.23 6.60
CA SER A 62 -10.26 -28.69 6.42
C SER A 62 -11.71 -29.17 6.40
N LYS A 63 -12.54 -28.76 7.37
CA LYS A 63 -13.97 -29.11 7.45
C LYS A 63 -14.79 -28.62 6.27
N LYS A 64 -14.36 -27.52 5.61
CA LYS A 64 -15.01 -26.95 4.41
C LYS A 64 -14.46 -27.49 3.10
N GLY A 65 -13.52 -28.45 3.15
CA GLY A 65 -12.94 -29.09 1.98
C GLY A 65 -12.06 -28.17 1.14
N PHE A 66 -11.32 -27.28 1.79
CA PHE A 66 -10.28 -26.50 1.11
C PHE A 66 -8.98 -27.31 1.05
N ASP A 67 -8.29 -27.22 -0.08
CA ASP A 67 -6.98 -27.84 -0.29
C ASP A 67 -5.84 -27.05 0.37
N GLY A 68 -6.09 -25.78 0.71
CA GLY A 68 -5.12 -24.93 1.36
C GLY A 68 -5.66 -23.55 1.72
N ILE A 69 -4.82 -22.79 2.43
CA ILE A 69 -5.10 -21.41 2.87
C ILE A 69 -4.01 -20.51 2.32
N GLN A 70 -4.40 -19.39 1.71
CA GLN A 70 -3.47 -18.37 1.23
C GLN A 70 -3.80 -17.02 1.84
N LEU A 71 -2.78 -16.32 2.33
CA LEU A 71 -2.92 -14.96 2.86
C LEU A 71 -1.66 -14.14 2.60
N THR A 72 -1.80 -12.82 2.55
CA THR A 72 -0.69 -11.88 2.40
C THR A 72 -0.60 -11.03 3.66
N ILE A 73 0.35 -11.33 4.54
CA ILE A 73 0.51 -10.65 5.83
C ILE A 73 0.89 -9.18 5.59
N PRO A 74 0.19 -8.21 6.21
CA PRO A 74 0.57 -6.81 6.12
C PRO A 74 1.92 -6.58 6.84
N PRO A 75 2.77 -5.66 6.31
CA PRO A 75 3.98 -5.26 7.00
C PRO A 75 3.70 -4.74 8.42
N GLY A 76 4.62 -4.99 9.36
CA GLY A 76 4.42 -4.70 10.78
C GLY A 76 4.09 -3.23 11.11
N PHE A 77 4.52 -2.26 10.30
CA PHE A 77 4.21 -0.85 10.50
C PHE A 77 2.72 -0.49 10.28
N HIS A 78 1.94 -1.38 9.67
CA HIS A 78 0.48 -1.24 9.61
C HIS A 78 -0.20 -1.59 10.94
N SER A 79 0.47 -2.31 11.82
CA SER A 79 -0.07 -2.67 13.14
C SER A 79 0.18 -1.54 14.14
N ASN A 80 -0.76 -1.31 15.07
CA ASN A 80 -0.55 -0.37 16.16
C ASN A 80 0.47 -0.90 17.16
N ARG A 81 0.47 -2.21 17.37
CA ARG A 81 1.46 -2.93 18.17
C ARG A 81 2.32 -3.81 17.28
N LEU A 82 3.63 -3.60 17.29
CA LEU A 82 4.56 -4.46 16.58
C LEU A 82 4.57 -5.85 17.22
N SER A 83 4.17 -6.86 16.45
CA SER A 83 4.31 -8.26 16.83
C SER A 83 4.33 -9.14 15.57
N ASN A 84 4.97 -10.29 15.68
CA ASN A 84 4.98 -11.34 14.65
C ASN A 84 4.19 -12.58 15.08
N TYR A 85 3.26 -12.44 16.02
CA TYR A 85 2.53 -13.59 16.61
C TYR A 85 1.75 -14.39 15.58
N ILE A 86 1.08 -13.73 14.63
CA ILE A 86 0.35 -14.41 13.55
C ILE A 86 1.34 -15.12 12.63
N GLU A 87 2.40 -14.45 12.16
CA GLU A 87 3.42 -15.04 11.29
C GLU A 87 4.07 -16.26 11.94
N TYR A 88 4.49 -16.13 13.19
CA TYR A 88 5.05 -17.24 13.97
C TYR A 88 4.04 -18.41 14.08
N SER A 89 2.79 -18.10 14.41
CA SER A 89 1.76 -19.13 14.57
C SER A 89 1.45 -19.85 13.26
N LEU A 90 1.49 -19.16 12.13
CA LEU A 90 1.35 -19.78 10.81
C LEU A 90 2.50 -20.74 10.54
N LEU A 91 3.74 -20.30 10.73
CA LEU A 91 4.94 -21.12 10.45
C LEU A 91 4.97 -22.41 11.27
N ILE A 92 4.70 -22.34 12.58
CA ILE A 92 4.70 -23.55 13.43
C ILE A 92 3.53 -24.51 13.13
N ASN A 93 2.49 -24.04 12.43
CA ASN A 93 1.37 -24.86 11.96
C ASN A 93 1.51 -25.29 10.49
N GLY A 94 2.72 -25.28 9.94
CA GLY A 94 3.02 -25.86 8.64
C GLY A 94 2.75 -24.94 7.44
N PHE A 95 2.52 -23.64 7.65
CA PHE A 95 2.52 -22.67 6.54
C PHE A 95 3.95 -22.41 6.10
N ASP A 96 4.09 -22.09 4.81
CA ASP A 96 5.36 -21.71 4.21
C ASP A 96 5.20 -20.44 3.40
N TYR A 97 6.31 -19.76 3.10
CA TYR A 97 6.31 -18.55 2.29
C TYR A 97 6.19 -18.89 0.80
N LEU A 98 5.06 -18.53 0.21
CA LEU A 98 4.89 -18.58 -1.24
C LEU A 98 5.75 -17.50 -1.92
N ARG A 99 5.81 -16.31 -1.31
CA ARG A 99 6.58 -15.14 -1.80
C ARG A 99 6.92 -14.21 -0.64
N ARG A 100 8.08 -13.59 -0.72
CA ARG A 100 8.49 -12.49 0.18
C ARG A 100 8.92 -11.30 -0.65
N ASP A 101 8.30 -10.16 -0.41
CA ASP A 101 8.62 -8.90 -1.07
C ASP A 101 9.33 -7.95 -0.11
N VAL A 102 10.17 -7.08 -0.67
CA VAL A 102 10.86 -6.02 0.09
C VAL A 102 10.06 -4.73 -0.04
N THR A 103 9.71 -4.14 1.09
CA THR A 103 9.03 -2.83 1.14
C THR A 103 10.02 -1.76 1.61
N SER A 104 10.06 -0.64 0.88
CA SER A 104 10.84 0.52 1.30
C SER A 104 9.96 1.44 2.15
N ILE A 105 10.45 1.79 3.33
CA ILE A 105 9.77 2.66 4.29
C ILE A 105 10.58 3.92 4.48
N LEU A 106 9.92 5.08 4.49
CA LEU A 106 10.51 6.35 4.87
C LEU A 106 9.81 6.90 6.12
N ALA A 107 10.51 6.93 7.24
CA ALA A 107 10.06 7.69 8.40
C ALA A 107 10.19 9.19 8.11
N ILE A 108 9.08 9.92 8.27
CA ILE A 108 9.03 11.37 8.04
C ILE A 108 9.71 12.08 9.19
N GLU A 109 10.63 12.97 8.86
CA GLU A 109 11.42 13.74 9.81
C GLU A 109 10.67 14.95 10.36
N SER A 110 11.18 15.49 11.47
CA SER A 110 10.56 16.60 12.22
C SER A 110 10.72 17.98 11.56
N SER A 111 11.46 18.11 10.46
CA SER A 111 11.63 19.36 9.73
C SER A 111 11.94 19.11 8.25
N GLU A 112 11.68 20.12 7.41
CA GLU A 112 11.97 20.08 5.98
C GLU A 112 13.47 19.88 5.69
N ASP A 113 14.35 20.49 6.48
CA ASP A 113 15.80 20.33 6.33
C ASP A 113 16.26 18.89 6.63
N LYS A 114 15.69 18.27 7.67
CA LYS A 114 15.98 16.87 7.99
C LYS A 114 15.45 15.93 6.90
N ILE A 115 14.29 16.21 6.33
CA ILE A 115 13.75 15.47 5.17
C ILE A 115 14.71 15.60 4.00
N LEU A 116 15.16 16.84 3.68
CA LEU A 116 16.09 17.07 2.57
C LEU A 116 17.42 16.33 2.78
N ASN A 117 17.91 16.28 4.00
CA ASN A 117 19.17 15.59 4.34
C ASN A 117 19.11 14.07 4.16
N LYS A 118 17.92 13.46 4.15
CA LYS A 118 17.75 12.04 3.78
C LYS A 118 17.95 11.77 2.29
N PHE A 119 17.78 12.78 1.44
CA PHE A 119 18.03 12.61 0.01
C PHE A 119 19.53 12.51 -0.26
N LYS A 120 19.92 11.53 -1.09
CA LYS A 120 21.29 11.45 -1.58
C LYS A 120 21.68 12.76 -2.28
N PRO A 121 22.97 13.18 -2.26
CA PRO A 121 23.40 14.43 -2.89
C PRO A 121 22.98 14.59 -4.37
N SER A 122 22.94 13.48 -5.12
CA SER A 122 22.44 13.46 -6.52
C SER A 122 20.97 13.83 -6.61
N HIS A 123 20.14 13.33 -5.70
CA HIS A 123 18.70 13.63 -5.67
C HIS A 123 18.42 15.06 -5.19
N GLN A 124 19.21 15.60 -4.26
CA GLN A 124 19.14 17.01 -3.87
C GLN A 124 19.47 17.92 -5.06
N ARG A 125 20.51 17.58 -5.86
CA ARG A 125 20.82 18.32 -7.09
C ARG A 125 19.69 18.25 -8.11
N ALA A 126 19.10 17.04 -8.31
CA ALA A 126 17.96 16.83 -9.19
C ALA A 126 16.74 17.66 -8.77
N LEU A 127 16.43 17.71 -7.47
CA LEU A 127 15.36 18.54 -6.91
C LEU A 127 15.59 20.03 -7.19
N ARG A 128 16.81 20.56 -6.95
CA ARG A 128 17.15 21.95 -7.23
C ARG A 128 17.07 22.25 -8.74
N LYS A 129 17.53 21.33 -9.60
CA LYS A 129 17.40 21.42 -11.05
C LYS A 129 15.93 21.54 -11.47
N SER A 130 15.08 20.65 -10.95
CA SER A 130 13.64 20.63 -11.24
C SER A 130 12.97 21.96 -10.91
N LYS A 131 13.22 22.48 -9.70
CA LYS A 131 12.73 23.83 -9.30
C LYS A 131 13.22 24.94 -10.21
N LYS A 132 14.52 24.96 -10.53
CA LYS A 132 15.14 25.98 -11.40
C LYS A 132 14.53 25.96 -12.81
N LEU A 133 14.15 24.80 -13.31
CA LEU A 133 13.53 24.61 -14.63
C LEU A 133 12.03 24.92 -14.64
N GLY A 134 11.44 25.39 -13.53
CA GLY A 134 10.05 25.83 -13.47
C GLY A 134 9.03 24.72 -13.22
N VAL A 135 9.47 23.53 -12.80
CA VAL A 135 8.52 22.47 -12.38
C VAL A 135 7.86 22.88 -11.07
N THR A 136 6.55 22.79 -11.03
CA THR A 136 5.72 23.02 -9.83
C THR A 136 5.01 21.75 -9.39
N THR A 137 4.64 21.66 -8.11
CA THR A 137 3.92 20.50 -7.58
C THR A 137 2.70 20.93 -6.78
N LYS A 138 1.64 20.17 -6.83
CA LYS A 138 0.42 20.40 -6.04
C LYS A 138 -0.46 19.17 -5.95
N LEU A 139 -1.36 19.15 -4.96
CA LEU A 139 -2.53 18.29 -4.95
C LEU A 139 -3.42 18.61 -6.16
N THR A 140 -4.02 17.60 -6.75
CA THR A 140 -4.79 17.77 -7.98
C THR A 140 -5.93 16.74 -8.08
N GLU A 141 -7.02 17.16 -8.75
CA GLU A 141 -8.14 16.31 -9.11
C GLU A 141 -8.09 15.82 -10.56
N ARG A 142 -6.97 16.02 -11.27
CA ARG A 142 -6.79 15.60 -12.67
C ARG A 142 -6.56 14.10 -12.79
N VAL A 143 -7.54 13.31 -12.35
CA VAL A 143 -7.48 11.83 -12.32
C VAL A 143 -7.28 11.25 -13.71
N ASP A 144 -7.99 11.78 -14.72
CA ASP A 144 -7.91 11.28 -16.11
C ASP A 144 -6.52 11.46 -16.70
N GLU A 145 -5.91 12.63 -16.49
CA GLU A 145 -4.56 12.93 -16.97
C GLU A 145 -3.52 12.03 -16.29
N PHE A 146 -3.63 11.87 -14.96
CA PHE A 146 -2.79 10.96 -14.20
C PHE A 146 -2.93 9.51 -14.67
N TYR A 147 -4.16 9.03 -14.83
CA TYR A 147 -4.43 7.65 -15.24
C TYR A 147 -3.91 7.36 -16.66
N SER A 148 -4.09 8.30 -17.59
CA SER A 148 -3.56 8.17 -18.94
C SER A 148 -2.04 8.02 -18.94
N MET A 149 -1.34 8.85 -18.17
CA MET A 149 0.11 8.77 -17.99
C MET A 149 0.53 7.44 -17.34
N LEU A 150 -0.17 6.99 -16.29
CA LEU A 150 0.08 5.72 -15.61
C LEU A 150 -0.07 4.53 -16.56
N LYS A 151 -1.19 4.48 -17.29
CA LYS A 151 -1.47 3.42 -18.26
C LYS A 151 -0.42 3.33 -19.34
N ASN A 152 -0.03 4.48 -19.90
CA ASN A 152 1.01 4.54 -20.92
C ASN A 152 2.36 4.05 -20.39
N ASN A 153 2.75 4.49 -19.19
CA ASN A 153 4.01 4.11 -18.57
C ASN A 153 4.07 2.59 -18.26
N LEU A 154 2.99 2.03 -17.68
CA LEU A 154 2.92 0.59 -17.40
C LEU A 154 2.96 -0.25 -18.70
N LYS A 155 2.29 0.22 -19.75
CA LYS A 155 2.32 -0.46 -21.06
C LYS A 155 3.72 -0.48 -21.66
N ILE A 156 4.43 0.66 -21.64
CA ILE A 156 5.79 0.77 -22.21
C ILE A 156 6.79 -0.05 -21.40
N ARG A 157 6.75 0.01 -20.07
CA ARG A 157 7.78 -0.60 -19.23
C ARG A 157 7.53 -2.07 -18.90
N HIS A 158 6.28 -2.49 -18.82
CA HIS A 158 5.92 -3.81 -18.30
C HIS A 158 4.92 -4.57 -19.19
N GLY A 159 4.37 -3.96 -20.23
CA GLY A 159 3.36 -4.59 -21.09
C GLY A 159 2.02 -4.85 -20.40
N VAL A 160 1.75 -4.22 -19.25
CA VAL A 160 0.53 -4.44 -18.43
C VAL A 160 -0.33 -3.19 -18.34
N ASN A 161 -1.58 -3.38 -17.92
CA ASN A 161 -2.48 -2.29 -17.53
C ASN A 161 -2.43 -2.05 -16.03
N PRO A 162 -2.87 -0.86 -15.54
CA PRO A 162 -3.12 -0.65 -14.12
C PRO A 162 -4.10 -1.69 -13.56
N THR A 163 -3.92 -2.09 -12.31
CA THR A 163 -4.81 -3.04 -11.61
C THR A 163 -6.25 -2.54 -11.56
N HIS A 164 -6.44 -1.23 -11.38
CA HIS A 164 -7.76 -0.59 -11.39
C HIS A 164 -8.01 0.06 -12.75
N SER A 165 -9.22 -0.07 -13.26
CA SER A 165 -9.71 0.76 -14.37
C SER A 165 -9.87 2.23 -13.91
N LEU A 166 -9.94 3.16 -14.87
CA LEU A 166 -10.19 4.57 -14.56
C LEU A 166 -11.50 4.77 -13.78
N LYS A 167 -12.55 4.00 -14.13
CA LYS A 167 -13.87 4.06 -13.46
C LYS A 167 -13.75 3.62 -12.00
N GLU A 168 -13.06 2.52 -11.74
CA GLU A 168 -12.82 2.03 -10.38
C GLU A 168 -12.01 3.01 -9.57
N LEU A 169 -10.94 3.57 -10.15
CA LEU A 169 -10.10 4.55 -9.46
C LEU A 169 -10.88 5.81 -9.07
N LYS A 170 -11.70 6.34 -9.99
CA LYS A 170 -12.60 7.47 -9.70
C LYS A 170 -13.62 7.13 -8.61
N SER A 171 -14.16 5.90 -8.62
CA SER A 171 -15.09 5.43 -7.59
C SER A 171 -14.40 5.34 -6.22
N LEU A 172 -13.19 4.81 -6.16
CA LEU A 172 -12.41 4.74 -4.92
C LEU A 172 -12.10 6.14 -4.36
N ILE A 173 -11.67 7.08 -5.19
CA ILE A 173 -11.41 8.47 -4.77
C ILE A 173 -12.69 9.10 -4.22
N LYS A 174 -13.84 8.87 -4.87
CA LYS A 174 -15.14 9.39 -4.41
C LYS A 174 -15.58 8.77 -3.08
N LEU A 175 -15.35 7.47 -2.88
CA LEU A 175 -15.72 6.76 -1.65
C LEU A 175 -14.81 7.12 -0.48
N PHE A 176 -13.53 7.42 -0.76
CA PHE A 176 -12.51 7.70 0.25
C PHE A 176 -11.80 9.05 0.01
N PRO A 177 -12.55 10.18 -0.04
CA PRO A 177 -12.00 11.47 -0.46
C PRO A 177 -10.91 12.01 0.48
N ASN A 178 -10.92 11.60 1.75
CA ASN A 178 -9.92 12.00 2.74
C ASN A 178 -8.72 11.04 2.80
N SER A 179 -8.83 9.87 2.17
CA SER A 179 -7.80 8.81 2.25
C SER A 179 -7.04 8.62 0.95
N ILE A 180 -7.56 9.10 -0.19
CA ILE A 180 -6.90 8.95 -1.49
C ILE A 180 -6.70 10.33 -2.10
N ASN A 181 -5.45 10.65 -2.44
CA ASN A 181 -5.11 11.89 -3.10
C ASN A 181 -4.06 11.70 -4.20
N ILE A 182 -4.03 12.64 -5.13
CA ILE A 182 -3.03 12.68 -6.18
C ILE A 182 -2.19 13.95 -6.01
N TYR A 183 -0.88 13.77 -5.90
CA TYR A 183 0.10 14.82 -6.07
C TYR A 183 0.60 14.83 -7.50
N GLY A 184 0.52 15.95 -8.19
CA GLY A 184 1.02 16.14 -9.53
C GLY A 184 2.22 17.08 -9.59
N ALA A 185 3.18 16.79 -10.45
CA ALA A 185 4.22 17.72 -10.89
C ALA A 185 3.85 18.25 -12.27
N PHE A 186 3.94 19.57 -12.43
CA PHE A 186 3.49 20.29 -13.62
C PHE A 186 4.63 21.10 -14.24
N TYR A 187 4.65 21.13 -15.55
CA TYR A 187 5.52 21.99 -16.34
C TYR A 187 4.70 22.52 -17.51
N ASP A 188 4.73 23.82 -17.73
CA ASP A 188 3.95 24.50 -18.79
C ASP A 188 2.46 24.09 -18.81
N GLY A 189 1.84 24.06 -17.61
CA GLY A 189 0.43 23.72 -17.42
C GLY A 189 0.07 22.23 -17.56
N GLN A 190 1.00 21.39 -18.01
CA GLN A 190 0.83 19.96 -18.22
C GLN A 190 1.32 19.14 -17.01
N MET A 191 0.59 18.11 -16.63
CA MET A 191 1.08 17.14 -15.65
C MET A 191 2.16 16.25 -16.28
N ILE A 192 3.37 16.28 -15.72
CA ILE A 192 4.54 15.52 -16.20
C ILE A 192 4.94 14.38 -15.28
N ALA A 193 4.47 14.39 -14.03
CA ALA A 193 4.59 13.26 -13.11
C ALA A 193 3.45 13.30 -12.09
N GLY A 194 3.15 12.18 -11.47
CA GLY A 194 2.14 12.08 -10.43
C GLY A 194 2.35 10.90 -9.50
N VAL A 195 1.88 11.06 -8.27
CA VAL A 195 1.82 10.01 -7.27
C VAL A 195 0.41 9.99 -6.69
N LEU A 196 -0.22 8.82 -6.75
CA LEU A 196 -1.45 8.56 -6.03
C LEU A 196 -1.08 7.95 -4.68
N ASN A 197 -1.46 8.66 -3.63
CA ASN A 197 -1.24 8.23 -2.25
C ASN A 197 -2.54 7.70 -1.63
N ILE A 198 -2.41 6.66 -0.82
CA ILE A 198 -3.51 6.11 -0.02
C ILE A 198 -3.12 6.21 1.45
N MET A 199 -3.94 6.89 2.25
CA MET A 199 -3.85 6.85 3.72
C MET A 199 -4.38 5.52 4.20
N VAL A 200 -3.49 4.58 4.51
CA VAL A 200 -3.86 3.21 4.89
C VAL A 200 -4.28 3.10 6.35
N LYS A 201 -3.77 3.99 7.18
CA LYS A 201 -4.21 4.25 8.55
C LYS A 201 -3.73 5.62 9.00
N GLU A 202 -4.11 6.04 10.21
CA GLU A 202 -3.59 7.27 10.82
C GLU A 202 -2.06 7.25 10.86
N GLY A 203 -1.45 8.28 10.33
CA GLY A 203 -0.01 8.46 10.28
C GLY A 203 0.75 7.61 9.26
N VAL A 204 0.08 6.83 8.41
CA VAL A 204 0.74 5.99 7.39
C VAL A 204 0.16 6.24 6.00
N ALA A 205 1.01 6.68 5.06
CA ALA A 205 0.68 6.88 3.66
C ALA A 205 1.40 5.89 2.76
N LEU A 206 0.70 5.30 1.82
CA LEU A 206 1.24 4.44 0.78
C LEU A 206 1.28 5.20 -0.55
N ALA A 207 2.47 5.38 -1.14
CA ALA A 207 2.61 5.81 -2.52
C ALA A 207 2.23 4.64 -3.45
N PHE A 208 0.95 4.54 -3.79
CA PHE A 208 0.36 3.37 -4.43
C PHE A 208 0.66 3.31 -5.94
N TYR A 209 0.42 4.40 -6.66
CA TYR A 209 0.78 4.54 -8.06
C TYR A 209 1.74 5.71 -8.25
N ILE A 210 2.85 5.45 -8.94
CA ILE A 210 3.87 6.44 -9.26
C ILE A 210 4.06 6.42 -10.77
N SER A 211 3.96 7.57 -11.42
CA SER A 211 4.18 7.67 -12.86
C SER A 211 4.77 9.00 -13.27
N HIS A 212 5.45 9.03 -14.42
CA HIS A 212 5.96 10.23 -15.06
C HIS A 212 5.97 10.05 -16.58
N LYS A 213 6.01 11.15 -17.31
CA LYS A 213 6.19 11.16 -18.76
C LYS A 213 7.68 11.07 -19.08
N GLU A 214 8.07 10.13 -19.94
CA GLU A 214 9.47 9.89 -20.31
C GLU A 214 10.09 11.13 -20.98
N ASP A 215 9.33 11.85 -21.83
CA ASP A 215 9.79 13.05 -22.54
C ASP A 215 10.24 14.19 -21.60
N PHE A 216 9.80 14.15 -20.34
CA PHE A 216 10.11 15.14 -19.31
C PHE A 216 11.07 14.62 -18.22
N GLN A 217 11.71 13.47 -18.45
CA GLN A 217 12.60 12.86 -17.46
C GLN A 217 13.78 13.77 -17.09
N GLU A 218 14.28 14.57 -18.06
CA GLU A 218 15.37 15.51 -17.84
C GLU A 218 15.03 16.65 -16.88
N LEU A 219 13.74 16.95 -16.68
CA LEU A 219 13.27 17.93 -15.69
C LEU A 219 13.29 17.38 -14.26
N ARG A 220 13.54 16.07 -14.10
CA ARG A 220 13.61 15.38 -12.78
C ARG A 220 12.37 15.59 -11.89
N PRO A 221 11.13 15.48 -12.42
CA PRO A 221 9.93 15.90 -11.69
C PRO A 221 9.68 15.07 -10.42
N LEU A 222 9.98 13.76 -10.44
CA LEU A 222 9.73 12.88 -9.28
C LEU A 222 10.55 13.26 -8.05
N ASN A 223 11.78 13.79 -8.22
CA ASN A 223 12.60 14.21 -7.09
C ASN A 223 11.95 15.38 -6.33
N LEU A 224 11.44 16.37 -7.06
CA LEU A 224 10.69 17.48 -6.47
C LEU A 224 9.36 17.03 -5.90
N LEU A 225 8.62 16.20 -6.64
CA LEU A 225 7.31 15.71 -6.25
C LEU A 225 7.36 14.95 -4.92
N PHE A 226 8.29 14.01 -4.76
CA PHE A 226 8.45 13.28 -3.51
C PHE A 226 8.89 14.16 -2.35
N PHE A 227 9.77 15.12 -2.57
CA PHE A 227 10.15 16.07 -1.52
C PHE A 227 8.94 16.86 -1.02
N ASP A 228 8.08 17.35 -1.92
CA ASP A 228 6.89 18.09 -1.54
C ASP A 228 5.79 17.20 -0.93
N ILE A 229 5.68 15.93 -1.35
CA ILE A 229 4.84 14.94 -0.68
C ILE A 229 5.31 14.72 0.78
N PHE A 230 6.61 14.58 1.03
CA PHE A 230 7.13 14.40 2.38
C PHE A 230 6.93 15.64 3.25
N LYS A 231 7.04 16.85 2.68
CA LYS A 231 6.68 18.10 3.39
C LYS A 231 5.19 18.13 3.72
N TRP A 232 4.34 17.73 2.79
CA TRP A 232 2.91 17.62 3.03
C TRP A 232 2.63 16.58 4.12
N SER A 233 3.31 15.44 4.09
CA SER A 233 3.22 14.41 5.12
C SER A 233 3.57 14.94 6.52
N LEU A 234 4.67 15.70 6.63
CA LEU A 234 5.05 16.36 7.88
C LEU A 234 3.95 17.29 8.40
N LYS A 235 3.37 18.14 7.53
CA LYS A 235 2.30 19.07 7.90
C LYS A 235 0.99 18.40 8.30
N ASN A 236 0.75 17.17 7.85
CA ASN A 236 -0.47 16.41 8.12
C ASN A 236 -0.25 15.26 9.13
N ASN A 237 0.82 15.32 9.94
CA ASN A 237 1.15 14.34 10.97
C ASN A 237 1.27 12.90 10.46
N ILE A 238 1.62 12.72 9.19
CA ILE A 238 1.95 11.42 8.63
C ILE A 238 3.38 11.09 9.07
N LYS A 239 3.57 9.90 9.61
CA LYS A 239 4.85 9.46 10.20
C LYS A 239 5.65 8.56 9.25
N VAL A 240 4.94 7.84 8.37
CA VAL A 240 5.52 6.87 7.42
C VAL A 240 4.77 6.92 6.09
#